data_3ae48f329a4fc7ac9183f4050f8831a5
#
_entry.id   3ae48f329a4fc7ac9183f4050f8831a5
#
_cell.length_a   1.000
_cell.length_b   1.000
_cell.length_c   1.000
_cell.angle_alpha   90.00
_cell.angle_beta   90.00
_cell.angle_gamma   90.00
#
_symmetry.space_group_name_H-M   'P 1'
#
loop_
_entity.id
_entity.type
_entity.pdbx_description
1 polymer ?
#
loop_
_entity_poly.entity_id
_entity_poly.type
_entity_poly.pdbx_seq_one_letter_code
_entity_poly.pdbx_strand_id
1 'polypeptide(L)'
;MSLGIWFSVALSPRSPYRYRLGVSGNGWLQAIEQNPDHSAWYIERFRSMAAEGHDLDGEARFVDAMARRVAWVLDAGCGPGRVGGRLAVLGHHVVGVDIDPELIAAAETDHPGPRWLARDLASLDLASDGVSERFDIIVSAGNVMTFLDPGTRRDVLRRLLVHLAADGRVVVGFGAGRGYEFDEFFADAASVGLRCELSLSSWDLRPFDSASTFLVAVLAVA
;
A
#
# COMPACT_ATOMS: atom_id res chain seq x y z
N MET A 1 2.43 -4.01 30.61
CA MET A 1 1.52 -3.15 29.82
C MET A 1 2.39 -2.58 28.70
N SER A 2 2.39 -3.26 27.54
CA SER A 2 3.16 -2.83 26.37
C SER A 2 2.22 -1.97 25.51
N LEU A 3 2.45 -0.66 25.51
CA LEU A 3 1.82 0.25 24.58
C LEU A 3 2.34 -0.11 23.19
N GLY A 4 1.50 -0.75 22.37
CA GLY A 4 1.76 -0.96 20.98
C GLY A 4 1.96 0.41 20.30
N ILE A 5 3.21 0.74 20.00
CA ILE A 5 3.55 1.97 19.28
C ILE A 5 3.21 1.69 17.81
N TRP A 6 1.97 1.98 17.43
CA TRP A 6 1.55 2.04 16.05
C TRP A 6 2.22 3.25 15.42
N PHE A 7 3.33 3.00 14.71
CA PHE A 7 3.93 4.04 13.90
C PHE A 7 3.04 4.31 12.69
N SER A 8 2.04 5.19 12.89
CA SER A 8 1.75 6.11 11.81
C SER A 8 3.10 6.68 11.41
N VAL A 9 3.53 6.46 10.17
CA VAL A 9 4.71 7.12 9.62
C VAL A 9 4.37 8.60 9.55
N ALA A 10 4.37 9.25 10.70
CA ALA A 10 4.38 10.68 10.80
C ALA A 10 5.77 11.09 10.29
N LEU A 11 5.83 11.44 9.01
CA LEU A 11 6.86 12.38 8.59
C LEU A 11 6.72 13.53 9.58
N SER A 12 7.78 13.79 10.36
CA SER A 12 7.85 14.93 11.25
C SER A 12 7.30 16.15 10.52
N PRO A 13 6.58 17.09 11.20
CA PRO A 13 6.16 18.36 10.60
C PRO A 13 7.32 19.17 10.00
N ARG A 14 8.54 18.72 10.17
CA ARG A 14 9.79 19.28 9.61
C ARG A 14 10.39 18.38 8.53
N SER A 15 9.60 17.48 7.88
CA SER A 15 10.07 16.79 6.68
C SER A 15 10.54 17.85 5.69
N PRO A 16 11.79 17.76 5.18
CA PRO A 16 12.30 18.69 4.16
C PRO A 16 11.50 18.59 2.84
N TYR A 17 10.64 17.59 2.71
CA TYR A 17 9.82 17.33 1.53
C TYR A 17 8.57 18.22 1.56
N ARG A 18 8.74 19.51 1.20
CA ARG A 18 7.62 20.33 0.75
C ARG A 18 7.28 19.91 -0.67
N TYR A 19 6.16 19.22 -0.85
CA TYR A 19 5.57 19.03 -2.16
C TYR A 19 5.45 20.40 -2.83
N ARG A 20 6.22 20.66 -3.90
CA ARG A 20 6.03 21.84 -4.72
C ARG A 20 4.72 21.63 -5.49
N LEU A 21 3.67 22.37 -5.09
CA LEU A 21 2.48 22.53 -5.89
C LEU A 21 2.92 23.05 -7.27
N GLY A 22 2.79 22.22 -8.32
CA GLY A 22 3.06 22.62 -9.68
C GLY A 22 3.94 21.72 -10.55
N VAL A 23 4.52 20.63 -9.99
CA VAL A 23 5.17 19.58 -10.79
C VAL A 23 4.28 18.35 -10.72
N SER A 24 3.62 18.00 -11.84
CA SER A 24 2.91 16.73 -11.96
C SER A 24 3.92 15.59 -11.78
N GLY A 25 3.64 14.63 -10.89
CA GLY A 25 4.54 13.51 -10.72
C GLY A 25 4.27 12.72 -9.45
N ASN A 26 4.72 11.49 -9.47
CA ASN A 26 4.67 10.59 -8.34
C ASN A 26 5.60 11.10 -7.22
N GLY A 27 5.07 11.25 -5.99
CA GLY A 27 5.81 11.80 -4.85
C GLY A 27 6.99 10.94 -4.41
N TRP A 28 6.95 9.61 -4.62
CA TRP A 28 8.08 8.72 -4.35
C TRP A 28 9.24 8.99 -5.32
N LEU A 29 8.95 9.08 -6.62
CA LEU A 29 9.97 9.39 -7.63
C LEU A 29 10.59 10.78 -7.41
N GLN A 30 9.79 11.76 -7.00
CA GLN A 30 10.31 13.08 -6.62
C GLN A 30 11.25 12.99 -5.40
N ALA A 31 10.95 12.15 -4.43
CA ALA A 31 11.82 11.94 -3.27
C ALA A 31 13.16 11.32 -3.67
N ILE A 32 13.17 10.36 -4.58
CA ILE A 32 14.40 9.76 -5.13
C ILE A 32 15.19 10.79 -5.95
N GLU A 33 14.52 11.60 -6.79
CA GLU A 33 15.19 12.65 -7.56
C GLU A 33 15.89 13.67 -6.66
N GLN A 34 15.28 14.00 -5.52
CA GLN A 34 15.85 14.93 -4.55
C GLN A 34 16.94 14.31 -3.66
N ASN A 35 16.83 13.01 -3.40
CA ASN A 35 17.79 12.23 -2.61
C ASN A 35 17.94 10.82 -3.20
N PRO A 36 18.99 10.56 -3.99
CA PRO A 36 19.23 9.24 -4.59
C PRO A 36 19.35 8.09 -3.60
N ASP A 37 19.71 8.35 -2.35
CA ASP A 37 19.84 7.34 -1.30
C ASP A 37 18.50 7.05 -0.59
N HIS A 38 17.37 7.65 -1.06
CA HIS A 38 16.08 7.56 -0.37
C HIS A 38 15.58 6.11 -0.27
N SER A 39 15.67 5.35 -1.34
CA SER A 39 15.23 3.95 -1.40
C SER A 39 16.10 3.07 -0.49
N ALA A 40 17.42 3.20 -0.56
CA ALA A 40 18.35 2.48 0.31
C ALA A 40 18.09 2.79 1.80
N TRP A 41 17.88 4.06 2.14
CA TRP A 41 17.51 4.47 3.51
C TRP A 41 16.20 3.83 3.97
N TYR A 42 15.19 3.79 3.10
CA TYR A 42 13.87 3.21 3.42
C TYR A 42 13.97 1.70 3.66
N ILE A 43 14.74 0.98 2.83
CA ILE A 43 15.01 -0.45 2.98
C ILE A 43 15.69 -0.72 4.33
N GLU A 44 16.81 -0.02 4.59
CA GLU A 44 17.60 -0.23 5.82
C GLU A 44 16.79 0.09 7.08
N ARG A 45 15.93 1.09 7.03
CA ARG A 45 15.02 1.41 8.13
C ARG A 45 14.16 0.20 8.52
N PHE A 46 13.54 -0.50 7.56
CA PHE A 46 12.71 -1.67 7.88
C PHE A 46 13.54 -2.87 8.33
N ARG A 47 14.73 -3.05 7.77
CA ARG A 47 15.67 -4.08 8.24
C ARG A 47 16.09 -3.85 9.69
N SER A 48 16.44 -2.62 10.03
CA SER A 48 16.79 -2.24 11.40
C SER A 48 15.63 -2.47 12.36
N MET A 49 14.42 -2.02 12.02
CA MET A 49 13.23 -2.24 12.85
C MET A 49 12.95 -3.73 13.05
N ALA A 50 13.10 -4.56 12.02
CA ALA A 50 12.94 -6.01 12.13
C ALA A 50 14.01 -6.63 13.03
N ALA A 51 15.27 -6.22 12.90
CA ALA A 51 16.38 -6.67 13.75
C ALA A 51 16.21 -6.27 15.23
N GLU A 52 15.57 -5.13 15.49
CA GLU A 52 15.21 -4.65 16.82
C GLU A 52 13.98 -5.35 17.40
N GLY A 53 13.32 -6.24 16.64
CA GLY A 53 12.17 -7.01 17.09
C GLY A 53 10.85 -6.23 17.10
N HIS A 54 10.75 -5.14 16.33
CA HIS A 54 9.48 -4.43 16.16
C HIS A 54 8.44 -5.30 15.46
N ASP A 55 7.17 -5.18 15.90
CA ASP A 55 6.06 -5.83 15.21
C ASP A 55 5.73 -5.10 13.91
N LEU A 56 6.11 -5.68 12.81
CA LEU A 56 5.91 -5.15 11.46
C LEU A 56 4.78 -5.86 10.69
N ASP A 57 4.03 -6.75 11.34
CA ASP A 57 3.07 -7.65 10.69
C ASP A 57 1.61 -7.18 10.80
N GLY A 58 1.34 -6.01 11.35
CA GLY A 58 -0.03 -5.53 11.63
C GLY A 58 -0.95 -5.55 10.41
N GLU A 59 -0.48 -5.02 9.30
CA GLU A 59 -1.20 -4.99 8.03
C GLU A 59 -1.44 -6.40 7.47
N ALA A 60 -0.42 -7.26 7.53
CA ALA A 60 -0.52 -8.63 7.05
C ALA A 60 -1.52 -9.44 7.87
N ARG A 61 -1.54 -9.30 9.21
CA ARG A 61 -2.53 -9.94 10.08
C ARG A 61 -3.96 -9.50 9.76
N PHE A 62 -4.16 -8.21 9.50
CA PHE A 62 -5.46 -7.67 9.10
C PHE A 62 -5.93 -8.30 7.78
N VAL A 63 -5.06 -8.36 6.77
CA VAL A 63 -5.34 -8.95 5.47
C VAL A 63 -5.61 -10.45 5.59
N ASP A 64 -4.77 -11.20 6.32
CA ASP A 64 -4.95 -12.65 6.55
C ASP A 64 -6.29 -12.98 7.23
N ALA A 65 -6.72 -12.14 8.20
CA ALA A 65 -7.98 -12.33 8.89
C ALA A 65 -9.21 -12.18 7.96
N MET A 66 -9.10 -11.38 6.90
CA MET A 66 -10.16 -11.19 5.90
C MET A 66 -10.08 -12.18 4.74
N ALA A 67 -8.89 -12.71 4.49
CA ALA A 67 -8.64 -13.59 3.35
C ALA A 67 -9.22 -15.00 3.57
N ARG A 68 -9.75 -15.61 2.49
CA ARG A 68 -9.93 -17.05 2.49
C ARG A 68 -8.57 -17.76 2.58
N ARG A 69 -8.57 -19.03 3.00
CA ARG A 69 -7.33 -19.81 2.98
C ARG A 69 -6.76 -19.93 1.56
N VAL A 70 -5.45 -19.74 1.42
CA VAL A 70 -4.74 -19.81 0.13
C VAL A 70 -5.32 -18.81 -0.88
N ALA A 71 -5.50 -17.57 -0.45
CA ALA A 71 -5.99 -16.49 -1.31
C ALA A 71 -4.92 -15.97 -2.27
N TRP A 72 -5.36 -15.42 -3.39
CA TRP A 72 -4.54 -14.56 -4.24
C TRP A 72 -4.52 -13.14 -3.70
N VAL A 73 -3.34 -12.62 -3.42
CA VAL A 73 -3.17 -11.27 -2.86
C VAL A 73 -2.24 -10.44 -3.74
N LEU A 74 -2.69 -9.23 -4.10
CA LEU A 74 -1.85 -8.20 -4.71
C LEU A 74 -1.41 -7.21 -3.63
N ASP A 75 -0.11 -7.05 -3.44
CA ASP A 75 0.49 -6.00 -2.60
C ASP A 75 0.86 -4.83 -3.52
N ALA A 76 -0.03 -3.82 -3.57
CA ALA A 76 0.03 -2.68 -4.49
C ALA A 76 0.76 -1.49 -3.85
N GLY A 77 1.99 -1.25 -4.28
CA GLY A 77 2.95 -0.39 -3.62
C GLY A 77 3.66 -1.15 -2.50
N CYS A 78 4.21 -2.32 -2.84
CA CYS A 78 4.72 -3.29 -1.87
C CYS A 78 5.99 -2.84 -1.14
N GLY A 79 6.67 -1.79 -1.64
CA GLY A 79 7.96 -1.37 -1.11
C GLY A 79 8.97 -2.53 -1.09
N PRO A 80 9.77 -2.69 -0.01
CA PRO A 80 10.71 -3.80 0.13
C PRO A 80 10.03 -5.13 0.51
N GLY A 81 8.73 -5.31 0.25
CA GLY A 81 8.04 -6.60 0.31
C GLY A 81 7.53 -7.04 1.69
N ARG A 82 7.54 -6.19 2.70
CA ARG A 82 7.21 -6.54 4.09
C ARG A 82 5.83 -7.21 4.25
N VAL A 83 4.79 -6.59 3.70
CA VAL A 83 3.40 -7.08 3.84
C VAL A 83 3.20 -8.34 3.00
N GLY A 84 3.54 -8.27 1.72
CA GLY A 84 3.40 -9.41 0.80
C GLY A 84 4.25 -10.60 1.21
N GLY A 85 5.48 -10.38 1.66
CA GLY A 85 6.37 -11.44 2.17
C GLY A 85 5.77 -12.17 3.37
N ARG A 86 5.19 -11.40 4.33
CA ARG A 86 4.51 -12.01 5.48
C ARG A 86 3.28 -12.81 5.06
N LEU A 87 2.47 -12.31 4.13
CA LEU A 87 1.30 -13.01 3.60
C LEU A 87 1.67 -14.30 2.88
N ALA A 88 2.79 -14.32 2.16
CA ALA A 88 3.30 -15.55 1.54
C ALA A 88 3.72 -16.60 2.58
N VAL A 89 4.36 -16.18 3.68
CA VAL A 89 4.69 -17.08 4.82
C VAL A 89 3.41 -17.64 5.46
N LEU A 90 2.31 -16.89 5.44
CA LEU A 90 1.00 -17.35 5.92
C LEU A 90 0.27 -18.27 4.93
N GLY A 91 0.86 -18.53 3.75
CA GLY A 91 0.38 -19.49 2.77
C GLY A 91 -0.48 -18.91 1.64
N HIS A 92 -0.49 -17.59 1.46
CA HIS A 92 -1.17 -16.94 0.34
C HIS A 92 -0.30 -16.90 -0.92
N HIS A 93 -0.93 -16.88 -2.10
CA HIS A 93 -0.27 -16.56 -3.36
C HIS A 93 -0.14 -15.06 -3.49
N VAL A 94 1.08 -14.55 -3.54
CA VAL A 94 1.33 -13.11 -3.51
C VAL A 94 2.02 -12.64 -4.78
N VAL A 95 1.50 -11.53 -5.32
CA VAL A 95 2.19 -10.68 -6.31
C VAL A 95 2.38 -9.32 -5.66
N GLY A 96 3.61 -8.80 -5.64
CA GLY A 96 3.91 -7.46 -5.17
C GLY A 96 4.33 -6.56 -6.32
N VAL A 97 3.87 -5.33 -6.29
CA VAL A 97 4.13 -4.31 -7.31
C VAL A 97 4.60 -3.03 -6.66
N ASP A 98 5.71 -2.48 -7.13
CA ASP A 98 6.17 -1.14 -6.75
C ASP A 98 6.77 -0.42 -7.96
N ILE A 99 6.74 0.91 -7.95
CA ILE A 99 7.31 1.73 -9.02
C ILE A 99 8.84 1.76 -8.94
N ASP A 100 9.41 1.49 -7.77
CA ASP A 100 10.84 1.58 -7.50
C ASP A 100 11.54 0.22 -7.67
N PRO A 101 12.40 0.07 -8.69
CA PRO A 101 13.11 -1.19 -8.91
C PRO A 101 14.11 -1.54 -7.80
N GLU A 102 14.60 -0.57 -7.03
CA GLU A 102 15.50 -0.83 -5.90
C GLU A 102 14.73 -1.47 -4.74
N LEU A 103 13.49 -1.00 -4.47
CA LEU A 103 12.62 -1.63 -3.48
C LEU A 103 12.24 -3.07 -3.90
N ILE A 104 11.98 -3.28 -5.18
CA ILE A 104 11.68 -4.62 -5.72
C ILE A 104 12.87 -5.56 -5.56
N ALA A 105 14.09 -5.12 -5.87
CA ALA A 105 15.29 -5.93 -5.67
C ALA A 105 15.51 -6.31 -4.19
N ALA A 106 15.17 -5.41 -3.27
CA ALA A 106 15.18 -5.70 -1.84
C ALA A 106 14.09 -6.71 -1.46
N ALA A 107 12.87 -6.57 -2.01
CA ALA A 107 11.77 -7.52 -1.77
C ALA A 107 12.12 -8.94 -2.26
N GLU A 108 12.74 -9.08 -3.42
CA GLU A 108 13.21 -10.36 -3.94
C GLU A 108 14.27 -11.03 -3.03
N THR A 109 15.13 -10.20 -2.44
CA THR A 109 16.23 -10.67 -1.56
C THR A 109 15.70 -11.05 -0.17
N ASP A 110 14.90 -10.17 0.45
CA ASP A 110 14.50 -10.28 1.85
C ASP A 110 13.27 -11.20 2.01
N HIS A 111 12.44 -11.33 0.95
CA HIS A 111 11.20 -12.10 0.95
C HIS A 111 11.08 -12.97 -0.30
N PRO A 112 11.92 -14.03 -0.44
CA PRO A 112 11.85 -14.94 -1.58
C PRO A 112 10.53 -15.73 -1.57
N GLY A 113 9.96 -15.96 -2.76
CA GLY A 113 8.74 -16.76 -2.95
C GLY A 113 7.62 -16.03 -3.68
N PRO A 114 7.17 -14.85 -3.25
CA PRO A 114 6.25 -14.03 -4.03
C PRO A 114 6.85 -13.60 -5.38
N ARG A 115 5.97 -13.21 -6.28
CA ARG A 115 6.39 -12.56 -7.51
C ARG A 115 6.43 -11.05 -7.31
N TRP A 116 7.60 -10.44 -7.45
CA TRP A 116 7.82 -9.02 -7.31
C TRP A 116 8.01 -8.36 -8.67
N LEU A 117 7.35 -7.22 -8.93
CA LEU A 117 7.32 -6.57 -10.23
C LEU A 117 7.53 -5.06 -10.11
N ALA A 118 8.52 -4.52 -10.80
CA ALA A 118 8.71 -3.08 -10.91
C ALA A 118 7.74 -2.50 -11.95
N ARG A 119 6.59 -1.96 -11.49
CA ARG A 119 5.53 -1.41 -12.34
C ARG A 119 4.86 -0.20 -11.69
N ASP A 120 4.40 0.73 -12.52
CA ASP A 120 3.55 1.84 -12.10
C ASP A 120 2.09 1.39 -11.99
N LEU A 121 1.48 1.62 -10.82
CA LEU A 121 0.08 1.29 -10.56
C LEU A 121 -0.90 2.02 -11.49
N ALA A 122 -0.54 3.21 -11.99
CA ALA A 122 -1.40 3.98 -12.89
C ALA A 122 -1.59 3.31 -14.26
N SER A 123 -0.62 2.52 -14.69
CA SER A 123 -0.63 1.79 -15.96
C SER A 123 -0.60 0.28 -15.79
N LEU A 124 -0.91 -0.23 -14.60
CA LEU A 124 -0.79 -1.65 -14.25
C LEU A 124 -1.59 -2.55 -15.18
N ASP A 125 -0.89 -3.51 -15.79
CA ASP A 125 -1.44 -4.59 -16.62
C ASP A 125 -0.68 -5.89 -16.32
N LEU A 126 -1.12 -6.60 -15.30
CA LEU A 126 -0.49 -7.84 -14.84
C LEU A 126 -0.64 -9.00 -15.84
N ALA A 127 -1.63 -8.94 -16.74
CA ALA A 127 -1.78 -9.94 -17.78
C ALA A 127 -0.58 -9.91 -18.74
N SER A 128 -0.05 -8.73 -19.05
CA SER A 128 1.14 -8.58 -19.88
C SER A 128 2.40 -9.14 -19.20
N ASP A 129 2.41 -9.23 -17.88
CA ASP A 129 3.46 -9.85 -17.09
C ASP A 129 3.22 -11.36 -16.88
N GLY A 130 2.17 -11.94 -17.49
CA GLY A 130 1.86 -13.38 -17.38
C GLY A 130 1.19 -13.74 -16.04
N VAL A 131 0.53 -12.78 -15.37
CA VAL A 131 -0.35 -13.00 -14.21
C VAL A 131 -1.79 -12.82 -14.67
N SER A 132 -2.50 -13.93 -14.85
CA SER A 132 -3.88 -13.95 -15.35
C SER A 132 -4.92 -14.04 -14.24
N GLU A 133 -4.47 -14.31 -13.02
CA GLU A 133 -5.31 -14.50 -11.85
C GLU A 133 -5.95 -13.18 -11.42
N ARG A 134 -7.17 -13.27 -10.89
CA ARG A 134 -7.84 -12.19 -10.17
C ARG A 134 -7.53 -12.33 -8.69
N PHE A 135 -7.40 -11.20 -8.00
CA PHE A 135 -7.00 -11.17 -6.61
C PHE A 135 -8.22 -11.17 -5.69
N ASP A 136 -8.21 -12.06 -4.71
CA ASP A 136 -9.20 -12.08 -3.62
C ASP A 136 -9.07 -10.83 -2.74
N ILE A 137 -7.81 -10.39 -2.52
CA ILE A 137 -7.51 -9.15 -1.81
C ILE A 137 -6.42 -8.38 -2.55
N ILE A 138 -6.62 -7.07 -2.66
CA ILE A 138 -5.59 -6.12 -3.06
C ILE A 138 -5.31 -5.22 -1.86
N VAL A 139 -4.09 -5.21 -1.36
CA VAL A 139 -3.68 -4.34 -0.26
C VAL A 139 -2.78 -3.23 -0.77
N SER A 140 -3.01 -2.00 -0.30
CA SER A 140 -2.14 -0.85 -0.53
C SER A 140 -1.89 -0.15 0.80
N ALA A 141 -0.77 -0.50 1.42
CA ALA A 141 -0.36 -0.03 2.75
C ALA A 141 0.79 0.98 2.66
N GLY A 142 1.19 1.56 3.79
CA GLY A 142 2.38 2.42 3.85
C GLY A 142 2.22 3.80 3.21
N ASN A 143 1.01 4.33 3.14
CA ASN A 143 0.68 5.64 2.54
C ASN A 143 0.86 5.72 1.01
N VAL A 144 0.88 4.63 0.28
CA VAL A 144 1.06 4.59 -1.19
C VAL A 144 0.14 5.59 -1.90
N MET A 145 -1.13 5.65 -1.50
CA MET A 145 -2.12 6.54 -2.11
C MET A 145 -1.71 8.02 -2.06
N THR A 146 -0.93 8.42 -1.06
CA THR A 146 -0.47 9.82 -0.91
C THR A 146 0.75 10.14 -1.75
N PHE A 147 1.45 9.14 -2.28
CA PHE A 147 2.57 9.31 -3.20
C PHE A 147 2.14 9.34 -4.68
N LEU A 148 0.91 8.92 -4.98
CA LEU A 148 0.41 8.94 -6.36
C LEU A 148 0.36 10.36 -6.92
N ASP A 149 0.66 10.48 -8.21
CA ASP A 149 0.33 11.72 -8.93
C ASP A 149 -1.18 12.00 -8.81
N PRO A 150 -1.58 13.17 -8.33
CA PRO A 150 -3.00 13.51 -8.20
C PRO A 150 -3.82 13.28 -9.48
N GLY A 151 -3.22 13.48 -10.66
CA GLY A 151 -3.86 13.23 -11.95
C GLY A 151 -4.14 11.76 -12.26
N THR A 152 -3.46 10.82 -11.59
CA THR A 152 -3.56 9.37 -11.86
C THR A 152 -4.32 8.57 -10.80
N ARG A 153 -4.76 9.19 -9.70
CA ARG A 153 -5.40 8.50 -8.56
C ARG A 153 -6.57 7.62 -8.97
N ARG A 154 -7.48 8.16 -9.80
CA ARG A 154 -8.62 7.38 -10.33
C ARG A 154 -8.20 6.28 -11.29
N ASP A 155 -7.13 6.48 -12.05
CA ASP A 155 -6.61 5.44 -12.93
C ASP A 155 -6.03 4.29 -12.11
N VAL A 156 -5.28 4.58 -11.04
CA VAL A 156 -4.82 3.54 -10.11
C VAL A 156 -6.00 2.76 -9.54
N LEU A 157 -7.01 3.42 -8.97
CA LEU A 157 -8.19 2.75 -8.41
C LEU A 157 -8.91 1.89 -9.46
N ARG A 158 -9.02 2.38 -10.69
CA ARG A 158 -9.61 1.63 -11.81
C ARG A 158 -8.77 0.42 -12.18
N ARG A 159 -7.43 0.54 -12.18
CA ARG A 159 -6.53 -0.59 -12.42
C ARG A 159 -6.62 -1.64 -11.31
N LEU A 160 -6.69 -1.24 -10.05
CA LEU A 160 -6.92 -2.18 -8.95
C LEU A 160 -8.24 -2.93 -9.14
N LEU A 161 -9.35 -2.22 -9.45
CA LEU A 161 -10.64 -2.83 -9.73
C LEU A 161 -10.58 -3.85 -10.89
N VAL A 162 -9.84 -3.55 -11.96
CA VAL A 162 -9.67 -4.48 -13.09
C VAL A 162 -9.01 -5.79 -12.66
N HIS A 163 -8.11 -5.77 -11.68
CA HIS A 163 -7.42 -6.97 -11.19
C HIS A 163 -8.14 -7.68 -10.03
N LEU A 164 -9.20 -7.08 -9.50
CA LEU A 164 -9.96 -7.62 -8.37
C LEU A 164 -10.88 -8.78 -8.81
N ALA A 165 -10.99 -9.83 -8.00
CA ALA A 165 -11.99 -10.87 -8.14
C ALA A 165 -13.41 -10.31 -7.86
N ALA A 166 -14.46 -10.97 -8.34
CA ALA A 166 -15.84 -10.47 -8.20
C ALA A 166 -16.23 -10.25 -6.72
N ASP A 167 -15.82 -11.15 -5.84
CA ASP A 167 -16.07 -11.07 -4.39
C ASP A 167 -14.84 -10.54 -3.63
N GLY A 168 -13.86 -9.98 -4.35
CA GLY A 168 -12.62 -9.49 -3.78
C GLY A 168 -12.77 -8.14 -3.07
N ARG A 169 -11.76 -7.80 -2.28
CA ARG A 169 -11.69 -6.53 -1.54
C ARG A 169 -10.39 -5.79 -1.81
N VAL A 170 -10.49 -4.47 -1.91
CA VAL A 170 -9.32 -3.58 -1.91
C VAL A 170 -9.19 -2.97 -0.52
N VAL A 171 -8.01 -3.10 0.08
CA VAL A 171 -7.70 -2.55 1.40
C VAL A 171 -6.64 -1.46 1.24
N VAL A 172 -6.97 -0.26 1.65
CA VAL A 172 -6.08 0.90 1.51
C VAL A 172 -5.81 1.52 2.87
N GLY A 173 -4.54 1.81 3.19
CA GLY A 173 -4.17 2.47 4.45
C GLY A 173 -3.28 3.69 4.24
N PHE A 174 -3.74 4.88 4.69
CA PHE A 174 -2.95 6.12 4.61
C PHE A 174 -3.36 7.16 5.65
N GLY A 175 -2.43 8.08 5.94
CA GLY A 175 -2.62 9.17 6.90
C GLY A 175 -3.16 10.45 6.29
N ALA A 176 -3.90 11.22 7.10
CA ALA A 176 -4.39 12.56 6.78
C ALA A 176 -3.27 13.58 6.55
N GLY A 177 -3.59 14.70 5.89
CA GLY A 177 -2.70 15.86 5.73
C GLY A 177 -1.50 15.59 4.80
N ARG A 178 -1.64 14.66 3.86
CA ARG A 178 -0.60 14.26 2.92
C ARG A 178 -0.96 14.56 1.45
N GLY A 179 -1.92 15.48 1.23
CA GLY A 179 -2.30 15.90 -0.12
C GLY A 179 -3.30 14.96 -0.82
N TYR A 180 -3.88 14.00 -0.12
CA TYR A 180 -5.04 13.23 -0.52
C TYR A 180 -5.97 13.14 0.67
N GLU A 181 -7.05 13.91 0.62
CA GLU A 181 -8.02 13.94 1.72
C GLU A 181 -8.93 12.70 1.68
N PHE A 182 -9.42 12.24 2.84
CA PHE A 182 -10.22 11.02 2.92
C PHE A 182 -11.51 11.11 2.10
N ASP A 183 -12.19 12.26 2.14
CA ASP A 183 -13.42 12.47 1.37
C ASP A 183 -13.17 12.45 -0.14
N GLU A 184 -12.04 13.02 -0.60
CA GLU A 184 -11.60 12.96 -1.98
C GLU A 184 -11.34 11.50 -2.41
N PHE A 185 -10.64 10.73 -1.56
CA PHE A 185 -10.39 9.31 -1.81
C PHE A 185 -11.68 8.50 -1.94
N PHE A 186 -12.66 8.70 -1.05
CA PHE A 186 -13.95 8.02 -1.14
C PHE A 186 -14.74 8.41 -2.39
N ALA A 187 -14.71 9.68 -2.77
CA ALA A 187 -15.35 10.16 -4.00
C ALA A 187 -14.69 9.55 -5.25
N ASP A 188 -13.35 9.49 -5.28
CA ASP A 188 -12.62 8.86 -6.38
C ASP A 188 -12.90 7.36 -6.46
N ALA A 189 -12.92 6.64 -5.33
CA ALA A 189 -13.27 5.22 -5.29
C ALA A 189 -14.69 4.97 -5.81
N ALA A 190 -15.67 5.75 -5.37
CA ALA A 190 -17.04 5.64 -5.85
C ALA A 190 -17.15 5.92 -7.35
N SER A 191 -16.40 6.90 -7.87
CA SER A 191 -16.42 7.28 -9.29
C SER A 191 -15.93 6.17 -10.23
N VAL A 192 -15.15 5.21 -9.72
CA VAL A 192 -14.66 4.07 -10.51
C VAL A 192 -15.43 2.77 -10.26
N GLY A 193 -16.47 2.77 -9.41
CA GLY A 193 -17.29 1.60 -9.12
C GLY A 193 -16.82 0.78 -7.91
N LEU A 194 -16.10 1.41 -6.98
CA LEU A 194 -15.77 0.84 -5.68
C LEU A 194 -16.65 1.48 -4.58
N ARG A 195 -17.17 0.67 -3.66
CA ARG A 195 -17.90 1.15 -2.47
C ARG A 195 -17.14 0.81 -1.21
N CYS A 196 -17.16 1.67 -0.22
CA CYS A 196 -16.59 1.40 1.10
C CYS A 196 -17.51 0.44 1.88
N GLU A 197 -16.97 -0.69 2.35
CA GLU A 197 -17.67 -1.62 3.25
C GLU A 197 -17.32 -1.36 4.71
N LEU A 198 -16.07 -0.94 4.99
CA LEU A 198 -15.59 -0.72 6.34
C LEU A 198 -14.52 0.38 6.32
N SER A 199 -14.59 1.27 7.30
CA SER A 199 -13.55 2.26 7.57
C SER A 199 -13.08 2.18 9.02
N LEU A 200 -11.76 2.14 9.20
CA LEU A 200 -11.08 2.06 10.49
C LEU A 200 -10.00 3.14 10.58
N SER A 201 -9.62 3.52 11.80
CA SER A 201 -8.56 4.51 12.03
C SER A 201 -7.17 3.89 12.23
N SER A 202 -7.07 2.57 12.18
CA SER A 202 -5.80 1.84 12.37
C SER A 202 -5.93 0.38 11.94
N TRP A 203 -4.79 -0.28 11.73
CA TRP A 203 -4.73 -1.69 11.38
C TRP A 203 -5.11 -2.65 12.53
N ASP A 204 -5.25 -2.14 13.76
CA ASP A 204 -5.73 -2.88 14.95
C ASP A 204 -7.24 -2.72 15.20
N LEU A 205 -8.01 -2.40 14.15
CA LEU A 205 -9.47 -2.38 14.16
C LEU A 205 -10.11 -1.24 14.99
N ARG A 206 -9.42 -0.11 15.19
CA ARG A 206 -10.02 1.06 15.84
C ARG A 206 -11.07 1.68 14.92
N PRO A 207 -12.25 2.04 15.44
CA PRO A 207 -13.26 2.71 14.63
C PRO A 207 -12.75 4.01 14.01
N PHE A 208 -13.18 4.29 12.79
CA PHE A 208 -12.93 5.56 12.11
C PHE A 208 -13.98 6.58 12.50
N ASP A 209 -13.56 7.80 12.78
CA ASP A 209 -14.40 8.95 13.08
C ASP A 209 -13.84 10.25 12.50
N SER A 210 -14.53 11.37 12.74
CA SER A 210 -14.13 12.68 12.21
C SER A 210 -12.82 13.25 12.79
N ALA A 211 -12.31 12.68 13.88
CA ALA A 211 -11.03 13.06 14.50
C ALA A 211 -9.87 12.14 14.07
N SER A 212 -10.17 11.11 13.28
CA SER A 212 -9.18 10.14 12.85
C SER A 212 -8.14 10.76 11.92
N THR A 213 -6.86 10.50 12.21
CA THR A 213 -5.73 11.00 11.42
C THR A 213 -5.12 9.93 10.49
N PHE A 214 -5.70 8.74 10.50
CA PHE A 214 -5.34 7.62 9.63
C PHE A 214 -6.61 6.90 9.19
N LEU A 215 -6.62 6.42 7.97
CA LEU A 215 -7.71 5.64 7.38
C LEU A 215 -7.18 4.25 6.99
N VAL A 216 -7.92 3.20 7.36
CA VAL A 216 -7.89 1.90 6.71
C VAL A 216 -9.26 1.67 6.10
N ALA A 217 -9.37 1.74 4.79
CA ALA A 217 -10.61 1.53 4.05
C ALA A 217 -10.63 0.14 3.41
N VAL A 218 -11.71 -0.60 3.63
CA VAL A 218 -12.02 -1.84 2.92
C VAL A 218 -13.08 -1.53 1.87
N LEU A 219 -12.72 -1.71 0.62
CA LEU A 219 -13.58 -1.43 -0.53
C LEU A 219 -13.95 -2.72 -1.24
N ALA A 220 -15.14 -2.76 -1.82
CA ALA A 220 -15.62 -3.83 -2.70
C ALA A 220 -16.20 -3.24 -3.99
N VAL A 221 -16.50 -4.09 -4.95
CA VAL A 221 -17.23 -3.72 -6.17
C VAL A 221 -18.60 -3.17 -5.77
N ALA A 222 -19.03 -2.03 -6.36
CA ALA A 222 -20.29 -1.35 -6.06
C ALA A 222 -21.49 -2.11 -6.62
#